data_7fb1ef8724de9498019b2b771d5d4763
#
_entry.id   7fb1ef8724de9498019b2b771d5d4763
#
_cell.length_a   1.000
_cell.length_b   1.000
_cell.length_c   1.000
_cell.angle_alpha   90.00
_cell.angle_beta   90.00
_cell.angle_gamma   90.00
#
_symmetry.space_group_name_H-M   'P 1'
#
loop_
_entity.id
_entity.type
_entity.pdbx_description
1 polymer ?
#
loop_
_entity_poly.entity_id
_entity_poly.type
_entity_poly.pdbx_seq_one_letter_code
_entity_poly.pdbx_strand_id
1 'polypeptide(L)'
;MNGKYKLMITKAAQKDKEKIKQYPALKRNVQNLLELISDNLFQNPPPYERLIGNLKQCYSRRINAQHRLVYMVYEEEKTIKIISMWSHYEF
;
A
#
# COMPACT_ATOMS: atom_id res chain seq x y z
N MET A 1 9.09 -15.67 12.02
CA MET A 1 7.82 -15.19 12.49
C MET A 1 6.76 -15.32 11.43
N ASN A 2 5.63 -15.74 11.87
CA ASN A 2 4.54 -15.96 10.94
C ASN A 2 3.80 -14.70 10.70
N GLY A 3 3.09 -14.58 9.66
CA GLY A 3 2.27 -13.44 9.42
C GLY A 3 2.88 -12.41 8.52
N LYS A 4 4.16 -12.51 8.27
CA LYS A 4 4.77 -11.58 7.32
C LYS A 4 4.32 -11.90 5.91
N TYR A 5 4.03 -10.83 5.18
CA TYR A 5 3.64 -10.94 3.78
C TYR A 5 4.77 -10.48 2.90
N LYS A 6 4.90 -11.12 1.76
CA LYS A 6 5.85 -10.71 0.74
C LYS A 6 5.26 -9.52 -0.02
N LEU A 7 6.08 -8.53 -0.30
CA LEU A 7 5.63 -7.36 -1.06
C LEU A 7 6.05 -7.51 -2.51
N MET A 8 5.11 -7.26 -3.41
CA MET A 8 5.37 -7.25 -4.84
C MET A 8 5.01 -5.87 -5.38
N ILE A 9 5.98 -5.20 -6.01
CA ILE A 9 5.76 -3.85 -6.52
C ILE A 9 5.47 -3.93 -8.01
N THR A 10 4.29 -3.48 -8.43
CA THR A 10 3.95 -3.47 -9.84
C THR A 10 4.77 -2.42 -10.58
N LYS A 11 4.77 -2.50 -11.91
CA LYS A 11 5.47 -1.50 -12.71
C LYS A 11 4.91 -0.11 -12.48
N ALA A 12 3.59 0.00 -12.38
CA ALA A 12 2.97 1.29 -12.13
C ALA A 12 3.40 1.84 -10.78
N ALA A 13 3.42 0.98 -9.76
CA ALA A 13 3.85 1.40 -8.43
C ALA A 13 5.33 1.76 -8.42
N GLN A 14 6.13 1.07 -9.21
CA GLN A 14 7.56 1.37 -9.29
C GLN A 14 7.78 2.77 -9.87
N LYS A 15 7.01 3.15 -10.86
CA LYS A 15 7.08 4.50 -11.40
C LYS A 15 6.69 5.53 -10.35
N ASP A 16 5.66 5.22 -9.58
CA ASP A 16 5.26 6.11 -8.49
C ASP A 16 6.38 6.25 -7.47
N LYS A 17 7.06 5.14 -7.18
CA LYS A 17 8.15 5.15 -6.23
C LYS A 17 9.27 6.08 -6.68
N GLU A 18 9.53 6.12 -7.98
CA GLU A 18 10.55 7.03 -8.51
C GLU A 18 10.18 8.48 -8.27
N LYS A 19 8.90 8.81 -8.47
CA LYS A 19 8.43 10.17 -8.19
C LYS A 19 8.58 10.51 -6.71
N ILE A 20 8.26 9.55 -5.86
CA ILE A 20 8.28 9.75 -4.42
C ILE A 20 9.68 10.02 -3.88
N LYS A 21 10.69 9.53 -4.58
CA LYS A 21 12.07 9.74 -4.15
C LYS A 21 12.42 11.21 -3.96
N GLN A 22 11.75 12.09 -4.68
CA GLN A 22 12.02 13.52 -4.61
C GLN A 22 11.42 14.18 -3.38
N TYR A 23 10.63 13.45 -2.61
CA TYR A 23 9.92 14.00 -1.46
C TYR A 23 10.24 13.16 -0.23
N PRO A 24 11.27 13.54 0.54
CA PRO A 24 11.76 12.69 1.63
C PRO A 24 10.70 12.32 2.68
N ALA A 25 9.84 13.27 3.04
CA ALA A 25 8.81 12.97 4.03
C ALA A 25 7.81 11.95 3.48
N LEU A 26 7.42 12.10 2.23
CA LEU A 26 6.51 11.18 1.58
C LEU A 26 7.13 9.80 1.47
N LYS A 27 8.40 9.76 1.09
CA LYS A 27 9.13 8.52 0.98
C LYS A 27 9.16 7.78 2.32
N ARG A 28 9.42 8.51 3.40
CA ARG A 28 9.44 7.90 4.73
C ARG A 28 8.09 7.32 5.10
N ASN A 29 7.03 8.06 4.81
CA ASN A 29 5.68 7.57 5.12
C ASN A 29 5.37 6.30 4.35
N VAL A 30 5.75 6.25 3.07
CA VAL A 30 5.52 5.05 2.27
C VAL A 30 6.29 3.87 2.83
N GLN A 31 7.56 4.08 3.17
CA GLN A 31 8.38 2.99 3.71
C GLN A 31 7.78 2.46 5.01
N ASN A 32 7.33 3.36 5.88
CA ASN A 32 6.71 2.94 7.13
C ASN A 32 5.46 2.12 6.90
N LEU A 33 4.63 2.55 5.94
CA LEU A 33 3.41 1.80 5.63
C LEU A 33 3.72 0.44 5.04
N LEU A 34 4.70 0.36 4.16
CA LEU A 34 5.06 -0.92 3.55
C LEU A 34 5.52 -1.91 4.61
N GLU A 35 6.34 -1.45 5.54
CA GLU A 35 6.78 -2.31 6.63
C GLU A 35 5.63 -2.73 7.51
N LEU A 36 4.74 -1.79 7.79
CA LEU A 36 3.62 -2.06 8.66
C LEU A 36 2.69 -3.13 8.06
N ILE A 37 2.33 -2.97 6.79
CA ILE A 37 1.40 -3.93 6.19
C ILE A 37 2.05 -5.28 5.98
N SER A 38 3.37 -5.31 5.78
CA SER A 38 4.07 -6.57 5.66
C SER A 38 4.05 -7.35 6.96
N ASP A 39 4.20 -6.64 8.08
CA ASP A 39 4.25 -7.28 9.39
C ASP A 39 2.87 -7.53 9.97
N ASN A 40 1.94 -6.58 9.78
CA ASN A 40 0.63 -6.66 10.41
C ASN A 40 -0.39 -5.99 9.48
N LEU A 41 -0.85 -6.76 8.50
CA LEU A 41 -1.63 -6.27 7.38
C LEU A 41 -2.86 -5.46 7.78
N PHE A 42 -3.53 -5.87 8.84
CA PHE A 42 -4.79 -5.23 9.23
C PHE A 42 -4.67 -4.36 10.48
N GLN A 43 -3.46 -3.93 10.79
CA GLN A 43 -3.27 -3.08 11.96
C GLN A 43 -4.03 -1.76 11.81
N ASN A 44 -4.69 -1.36 12.87
CA ASN A 44 -5.47 -0.14 12.93
C ASN A 44 -5.34 0.42 14.34
N PRO A 45 -4.89 1.67 14.56
CA PRO A 45 -4.41 2.61 13.55
C PRO A 45 -3.07 2.22 12.93
N PRO A 46 -2.72 2.77 11.79
CA PRO A 46 -3.49 3.75 11.03
C PRO A 46 -4.64 3.10 10.29
N PRO A 47 -5.66 3.87 9.95
CA PRO A 47 -6.84 3.30 9.30
C PRO A 47 -6.57 2.88 7.87
N TYR A 48 -7.35 1.94 7.42
CA TYR A 48 -7.33 1.49 6.04
C TYR A 48 -8.75 1.34 5.56
N GLU A 49 -8.93 1.35 4.24
CA GLU A 49 -10.22 1.18 3.63
C GLU A 49 -10.21 0.01 2.67
N ARG A 50 -11.26 -0.77 2.71
CA ARG A 50 -11.43 -1.83 1.75
C ARG A 50 -12.17 -1.25 0.55
N LEU A 51 -11.60 -1.44 -0.63
CA LEU A 51 -12.23 -0.96 -1.85
C LEU A 51 -13.33 -1.91 -2.25
N ILE A 52 -14.42 -1.37 -2.79
CA ILE A 52 -15.59 -2.16 -3.14
C ILE A 52 -15.73 -2.27 -4.65
N GLY A 53 -16.70 -3.08 -5.08
CA GLY A 53 -16.93 -3.30 -6.49
C GLY A 53 -16.16 -4.52 -6.95
N ASN A 54 -15.55 -4.43 -8.11
CA ASN A 54 -14.83 -5.57 -8.68
C ASN A 54 -13.43 -5.74 -8.10
N LEU A 55 -13.05 -4.87 -7.18
CA LEU A 55 -11.70 -4.86 -6.62
C LEU A 55 -11.66 -5.66 -5.33
N LYS A 56 -11.85 -6.95 -5.44
CA LYS A 56 -11.82 -7.83 -4.27
C LYS A 56 -10.46 -7.81 -3.63
N GLN A 57 -10.44 -7.81 -2.29
CA GLN A 57 -9.21 -7.89 -1.52
C GLN A 57 -8.27 -6.74 -1.83
N CYS A 58 -8.81 -5.63 -2.27
CA CYS A 58 -8.04 -4.43 -2.57
C CYS A 58 -8.28 -3.42 -1.46
N TYR A 59 -7.20 -2.82 -0.99
CA TYR A 59 -7.25 -1.91 0.15
C TYR A 59 -6.48 -0.66 -0.15
N SER A 60 -6.77 0.40 0.61
CA SER A 60 -5.96 1.60 0.51
C SER A 60 -5.68 2.15 1.90
N ARG A 61 -4.52 2.76 2.05
CA ARG A 61 -4.15 3.50 3.25
C ARG A 61 -3.66 4.86 2.83
N ARG A 62 -3.94 5.85 3.66
CA ARG A 62 -3.49 7.21 3.39
C ARG A 62 -2.00 7.30 3.66
N ILE A 63 -1.25 7.81 2.69
CA ILE A 63 0.17 8.09 2.88
C ILE A 63 0.31 9.48 3.50
N ASN A 64 -0.43 10.45 2.94
CA ASN A 64 -0.52 11.79 3.49
C ASN A 64 -1.87 12.35 3.07
N ALA A 65 -2.05 13.67 3.16
CA ALA A 65 -3.34 14.27 2.85
C ALA A 65 -3.76 14.07 1.40
N GLN A 66 -2.80 13.85 0.51
CA GLN A 66 -3.07 13.82 -0.93
C GLN A 66 -2.87 12.46 -1.57
N HIS A 67 -2.04 11.61 -1.00
CA HIS A 67 -1.64 10.38 -1.67
C HIS A 67 -2.05 9.17 -0.88
N ARG A 68 -2.37 8.08 -1.60
CA ARG A 68 -2.79 6.83 -0.99
C ARG A 68 -1.97 5.69 -1.52
N LEU A 69 -1.76 4.73 -0.64
CA LEU A 69 -1.14 3.45 -0.99
C LEU A 69 -2.26 2.47 -1.28
N VAL A 70 -2.30 1.95 -2.51
CA VAL A 70 -3.33 0.99 -2.91
C VAL A 70 -2.66 -0.36 -3.12
N TYR A 71 -3.22 -1.40 -2.54
CA TYR A 71 -2.61 -2.72 -2.59
C TYR A 71 -3.67 -3.80 -2.60
N MET A 72 -3.30 -4.95 -3.13
CA MET A 72 -4.16 -6.11 -3.24
C MET A 72 -3.54 -7.25 -2.45
N VAL A 73 -4.35 -7.99 -1.72
CA VAL A 73 -3.87 -9.03 -0.83
C VAL A 73 -4.18 -10.40 -1.41
N TYR A 74 -3.17 -11.24 -1.52
CA TYR A 74 -3.31 -12.63 -1.93
C TYR A 74 -2.98 -13.49 -0.72
N GLU A 75 -4.03 -13.92 -0.02
CA GLU A 75 -3.86 -14.61 1.25
C GLU A 75 -3.14 -15.94 1.11
N GLU A 76 -3.48 -16.69 0.08
CA GLU A 76 -2.91 -18.01 -0.08
C GLU A 76 -1.41 -17.97 -0.33
N GLU A 77 -0.98 -16.96 -1.05
CA GLU A 77 0.44 -16.79 -1.34
C GLU A 77 1.15 -15.93 -0.31
N LYS A 78 0.41 -15.41 0.66
CA LYS A 78 0.97 -14.47 1.63
C LYS A 78 1.72 -13.34 0.93
N THR A 79 1.07 -12.76 -0.07
CA THR A 79 1.68 -11.73 -0.90
C THR A 79 0.78 -10.51 -0.96
N ILE A 80 1.38 -9.34 -0.86
CA ILE A 80 0.70 -8.06 -1.03
C ILE A 80 1.26 -7.41 -2.29
N LYS A 81 0.37 -7.15 -3.25
CA LYS A 81 0.75 -6.55 -4.51
C LYS A 81 0.47 -5.06 -4.43
N ILE A 82 1.51 -4.25 -4.55
CA ILE A 82 1.37 -2.80 -4.46
C ILE A 82 0.95 -2.26 -5.82
N ILE A 83 -0.23 -1.68 -5.88
CA ILE A 83 -0.84 -1.23 -7.13
C ILE A 83 -0.44 0.21 -7.45
N SER A 84 -0.50 1.09 -6.46
CA SER A 84 -0.10 2.47 -6.68
C SER A 84 0.28 3.12 -5.37
N MET A 85 1.07 4.19 -5.45
CA MET A 85 1.57 4.91 -4.29
C MET A 85 1.42 6.41 -4.42
N TRP A 86 0.93 6.88 -5.54
CA TRP A 86 0.94 8.31 -5.83
C TRP A 86 -0.46 8.88 -6.02
N SER A 87 -1.37 8.07 -6.53
CA SER A 87 -2.63 8.59 -7.02
C SER A 87 -3.57 9.01 -5.92
N HIS A 88 -4.41 9.94 -6.28
CA HIS A 88 -5.64 10.21 -5.57
C HIS A 88 -6.67 9.23 -6.04
N TYR A 89 -7.37 8.60 -5.11
CA TYR A 89 -8.55 7.85 -5.48
C TYR A 89 -9.74 8.59 -4.96
N GLU A 90 -10.56 9.03 -5.87
CA GLU A 90 -11.84 9.62 -5.51
C GLU A 90 -12.89 8.59 -5.80
N PHE A 91 -13.69 8.31 -4.81
CA PHE A 91 -14.73 7.31 -4.92
C PHE A 91 -16.09 7.94 -4.90
#